data_9f2ba7d850d6a07d449a8f777e97a20b
#
_entry.id   9f2ba7d850d6a07d449a8f777e97a20b
#
_cell.length_a   1.000
_cell.length_b   1.000
_cell.length_c   1.000
_cell.angle_alpha   90.00
_cell.angle_beta   90.00
_cell.angle_gamma   90.00
#
_symmetry.space_group_name_H-M   'P 1'
#
loop_
_entity.id
_entity.type
_entity.pdbx_description
1 polymer ?
#
loop_
_entity_poly.entity_id
_entity_poly.type
_entity_poly.pdbx_seq_one_letter_code
_entity_poly.pdbx_strand_id
1 'polypeptide(L)'
;MSATLRVEDFTSNTRLFPTPPLVVTVESRQFPVTVHFNKRTPDDYLNESFRKVCKIHRTLPPGGILVFVTGQAEVHGLCRKLKRIFPCNLCKENSKQKVCTSDENSSHDEDNFNLDNYPVNPAVEERDAEDEDLGEDIYNEDDGDSEFNLDDSAFTSLIDKNLPMSVLPLYSLLSSQQQAKVFQPPPEGTRLCVVATNVAETSLTIPNIKYVVDTGMVKRRYYDKVTGVSSFKITWTSRASANQRAGRAGRVEPGHCYRLYSSAVFTNEFEEFSAPEISRRPVEDLVLQMKDLNIDKVVNFPFPTPPDLTALQSAERLLLNLGALEEKKTMKGNVYAAITPLGRAMAKFPVSPRYAKMLCLGHQENCMEYVIAIVSALTVKEIFADDNDRETSQVTKEDRRKISRLRRTWAGQGDAQKLGDAMVLLRAVGACEYAGCTAKFCSENGLRHKGMIEIRKLRAQLTNSVNLVNADAKVMLNPRMNPPSPAQCMALRQICLSGLCGHVARKSPAGNDPQRKNAYSSMSLDEPVFIHPSSALFEVLPEYVIYQEIVETSKLYMKG
;
A
#
# COMPACT_ATOMS: atom_id res chain seq x y z
N MET A 1 21.99 11.28 -4.13
CA MET A 1 22.60 10.68 -2.94
C MET A 1 21.75 9.50 -2.50
N SER A 2 22.35 8.38 -2.13
CA SER A 2 21.65 7.19 -1.63
C SER A 2 22.53 6.45 -0.64
N ALA A 3 21.92 5.78 0.35
CA ALA A 3 22.63 4.92 1.31
C ALA A 3 22.81 3.47 0.79
N THR A 4 22.05 3.06 -0.24
CA THR A 4 21.98 1.68 -0.74
C THR A 4 22.01 1.60 -2.25
N LEU A 5 22.73 2.53 -2.90
CA LEU A 5 22.88 2.56 -4.34
C LEU A 5 23.81 1.43 -4.80
N ARG A 6 23.39 0.68 -5.84
CA ARG A 6 24.32 -0.15 -6.61
C ARG A 6 25.19 0.75 -7.46
N VAL A 7 26.36 1.09 -6.93
CA VAL A 7 27.29 2.02 -7.59
C VAL A 7 27.72 1.51 -8.95
N GLU A 8 27.87 0.19 -9.10
CA GLU A 8 28.26 -0.49 -10.33
C GLU A 8 27.33 -0.23 -11.51
N ASP A 9 25.99 -0.11 -11.27
CA ASP A 9 25.01 0.18 -12.31
C ASP A 9 25.28 1.53 -13.03
N PHE A 10 26.01 2.43 -12.36
CA PHE A 10 26.41 3.73 -12.91
C PHE A 10 27.84 3.74 -13.38
N THR A 11 28.78 3.20 -12.62
CA THR A 11 30.21 3.28 -12.92
C THR A 11 30.63 2.35 -14.04
N SER A 12 29.99 1.19 -14.21
CA SER A 12 30.27 0.23 -15.28
C SER A 12 29.43 0.42 -16.54
N ASN A 13 28.42 1.29 -16.51
CA ASN A 13 27.54 1.52 -17.65
C ASN A 13 28.11 2.58 -18.62
N THR A 14 28.95 2.13 -19.56
CA THR A 14 29.58 3.00 -20.55
C THR A 14 28.59 3.64 -21.54
N ARG A 15 27.36 3.12 -21.67
CA ARG A 15 26.30 3.74 -22.48
C ARG A 15 25.70 4.96 -21.79
N LEU A 16 25.61 4.93 -20.46
CA LEU A 16 25.07 6.02 -19.66
C LEU A 16 26.14 7.10 -19.43
N PHE A 17 27.37 6.66 -19.07
CA PHE A 17 28.52 7.52 -18.81
C PHE A 17 29.74 7.03 -19.59
N PRO A 18 30.16 7.75 -20.65
CA PRO A 18 31.37 7.40 -21.40
C PRO A 18 32.63 7.35 -20.53
N THR A 19 32.70 8.21 -19.51
CA THR A 19 33.72 8.19 -18.44
C THR A 19 33.01 7.87 -17.12
N PRO A 20 33.52 6.92 -16.33
CA PRO A 20 32.92 6.57 -15.04
C PRO A 20 32.73 7.80 -14.17
N PRO A 21 31.53 8.01 -13.58
CA PRO A 21 31.28 9.13 -12.69
C PRO A 21 32.10 9.02 -11.40
N LEU A 22 32.48 10.17 -10.86
CA LEU A 22 33.22 10.24 -9.61
C LEU A 22 32.31 9.82 -8.45
N VAL A 23 32.75 8.86 -7.64
CA VAL A 23 32.02 8.38 -6.47
C VAL A 23 32.61 8.99 -5.21
N VAL A 24 31.79 9.67 -4.42
CA VAL A 24 32.17 10.20 -3.11
C VAL A 24 31.40 9.43 -2.04
N THR A 25 32.13 8.74 -1.17
CA THR A 25 31.55 8.02 -0.04
C THR A 25 31.67 8.86 1.22
N VAL A 26 30.54 9.10 1.88
CA VAL A 26 30.48 9.83 3.15
C VAL A 26 29.98 8.89 4.23
N GLU A 27 30.79 8.69 5.27
CA GLU A 27 30.36 7.93 6.43
C GLU A 27 29.31 8.72 7.21
N SER A 28 28.06 8.24 7.20
CA SER A 28 26.94 8.94 7.84
C SER A 28 26.60 8.42 9.24
N ARG A 29 27.20 7.31 9.69
CA ARG A 29 26.96 6.76 11.02
C ARG A 29 27.70 7.55 12.08
N GLN A 30 26.96 8.12 13.02
CA GLN A 30 27.54 8.83 14.16
C GLN A 30 28.03 7.87 15.25
N PHE A 31 27.33 6.71 15.43
CA PHE A 31 27.63 5.75 16.47
C PHE A 31 27.69 4.31 15.94
N PRO A 32 28.52 3.44 16.53
CA PRO A 32 28.61 2.04 16.13
C PRO A 32 27.37 1.25 16.54
N VAL A 33 27.01 0.28 15.72
CA VAL A 33 25.93 -0.69 16.00
C VAL A 33 26.51 -2.08 16.07
N THR A 34 26.37 -2.73 17.23
CA THR A 34 26.77 -4.13 17.41
C THR A 34 25.66 -5.03 16.87
N VAL A 35 26.00 -5.88 15.90
CA VAL A 35 25.05 -6.82 15.29
C VAL A 35 25.21 -8.21 15.91
N HIS A 36 24.09 -8.76 16.41
CA HIS A 36 24.02 -10.08 17.00
C HIS A 36 23.16 -11.00 16.12
N PHE A 37 23.70 -12.11 15.67
CA PHE A 37 22.95 -13.13 14.93
C PHE A 37 22.44 -14.23 15.88
N ASN A 38 21.28 -14.79 15.58
CA ASN A 38 20.84 -16.01 16.22
C ASN A 38 21.70 -17.20 15.75
N LYS A 39 21.92 -18.18 16.62
CA LYS A 39 22.66 -19.40 16.27
C LYS A 39 21.94 -20.23 15.21
N ARG A 40 20.61 -20.26 15.27
CA ARG A 40 19.71 -20.94 14.33
C ARG A 40 18.61 -19.99 13.92
N THR A 41 18.13 -20.10 12.70
CA THR A 41 16.96 -19.38 12.22
C THR A 41 15.72 -20.08 12.73
N PRO A 42 14.81 -19.41 13.46
CA PRO A 42 13.59 -20.01 13.96
C PRO A 42 12.54 -20.16 12.85
N ASP A 43 11.70 -21.17 12.95
CA ASP A 43 10.55 -21.33 12.06
C ASP A 43 9.47 -20.28 12.35
N ASP A 44 9.24 -19.97 13.65
CA ASP A 44 8.34 -18.92 14.11
C ASP A 44 9.12 -17.69 14.57
N TYR A 45 9.36 -16.80 13.62
CA TYR A 45 10.07 -15.54 13.88
C TYR A 45 9.25 -14.57 14.74
N LEU A 46 7.91 -14.67 14.77
CA LEU A 46 7.06 -13.76 15.56
C LEU A 46 7.18 -14.09 17.04
N ASN A 47 7.13 -15.37 17.39
CA ASN A 47 7.30 -15.80 18.78
C ASN A 47 8.72 -15.52 19.26
N GLU A 48 9.72 -15.74 18.41
CA GLU A 48 11.10 -15.39 18.74
C GLU A 48 11.29 -13.87 18.91
N SER A 49 10.63 -13.05 18.07
CA SER A 49 10.60 -11.58 18.23
C SER A 49 10.06 -11.19 19.61
N PHE A 50 8.94 -11.79 19.98
CA PHE A 50 8.32 -11.55 21.27
C PHE A 50 9.26 -11.92 22.44
N ARG A 51 9.88 -13.12 22.42
CA ARG A 51 10.85 -13.56 23.43
C ARG A 51 12.06 -12.62 23.50
N LYS A 52 12.58 -12.19 22.36
CA LYS A 52 13.71 -11.28 22.26
C LYS A 52 13.40 -9.91 22.85
N VAL A 53 12.24 -9.33 22.55
CA VAL A 53 11.79 -8.05 23.13
C VAL A 53 11.66 -8.16 24.63
N CYS A 54 11.03 -9.23 25.14
CA CYS A 54 10.90 -9.47 26.57
C CYS A 54 12.27 -9.57 27.27
N LYS A 55 13.23 -10.28 26.65
CA LYS A 55 14.58 -10.40 27.16
C LYS A 55 15.30 -9.05 27.21
N ILE A 56 15.26 -8.27 26.09
CA ILE A 56 15.84 -6.93 26.03
C ILE A 56 15.26 -6.04 27.12
N HIS A 57 13.92 -6.07 27.27
CA HIS A 57 13.24 -5.21 28.24
C HIS A 57 13.65 -5.48 29.68
N ARG A 58 13.84 -6.74 30.04
CA ARG A 58 14.17 -7.14 31.42
C ARG A 58 15.66 -7.04 31.77
N THR A 59 16.53 -7.34 30.80
CA THR A 59 17.96 -7.57 31.12
C THR A 59 18.89 -6.46 30.63
N LEU A 60 18.46 -5.61 29.69
CA LEU A 60 19.34 -4.62 29.08
C LEU A 60 19.04 -3.19 29.57
N PRO A 61 20.05 -2.30 29.56
CA PRO A 61 19.92 -0.91 29.97
C PRO A 61 18.74 -0.18 29.30
N PRO A 62 18.26 0.96 29.86
CA PRO A 62 17.22 1.78 29.23
C PRO A 62 17.56 2.17 27.80
N GLY A 63 16.53 2.34 26.96
CA GLY A 63 16.63 2.70 25.54
C GLY A 63 15.45 2.09 24.76
N GLY A 64 15.01 2.77 23.72
CA GLY A 64 13.90 2.34 22.87
C GLY A 64 14.19 1.06 22.09
N ILE A 65 13.16 0.28 21.84
CA ILE A 65 13.21 -0.97 21.07
C ILE A 65 12.42 -0.74 19.76
N LEU A 66 13.00 -1.08 18.62
CA LEU A 66 12.34 -1.10 17.33
C LEU A 66 12.33 -2.52 16.78
N VAL A 67 11.15 -3.04 16.47
CA VAL A 67 10.96 -4.41 15.96
C VAL A 67 10.47 -4.35 14.53
N PHE A 68 11.14 -5.05 13.62
CA PHE A 68 10.72 -5.17 12.23
C PHE A 68 9.98 -6.48 11.99
N VAL A 69 8.73 -6.38 11.51
CA VAL A 69 7.86 -7.49 11.12
C VAL A 69 7.30 -7.26 9.71
N THR A 70 6.51 -8.20 9.14
CA THR A 70 6.17 -8.18 7.72
C THR A 70 4.91 -7.39 7.38
N GLY A 71 3.89 -7.38 8.24
CA GLY A 71 2.60 -6.78 7.89
C GLY A 71 1.78 -6.32 9.09
N GLN A 72 0.66 -5.65 8.79
CA GLN A 72 -0.22 -5.02 9.79
C GLN A 72 -0.75 -6.02 10.83
N ALA A 73 -1.20 -7.20 10.40
CA ALA A 73 -1.71 -8.23 11.31
C ALA A 73 -0.65 -8.68 12.33
N GLU A 74 0.59 -8.87 11.89
CA GLU A 74 1.72 -9.21 12.76
C GLU A 74 2.06 -8.07 13.71
N VAL A 75 2.06 -6.81 13.21
CA VAL A 75 2.27 -5.62 14.06
C VAL A 75 1.25 -5.59 15.18
N HIS A 76 -0.05 -5.71 14.86
CA HIS A 76 -1.11 -5.68 15.88
C HIS A 76 -1.07 -6.90 16.81
N GLY A 77 -0.80 -8.09 16.27
CA GLY A 77 -0.65 -9.32 17.05
C GLY A 77 0.45 -9.20 18.10
N LEU A 78 1.65 -8.77 17.68
CA LEU A 78 2.79 -8.59 18.58
C LEU A 78 2.54 -7.45 19.60
N CYS A 79 1.96 -6.33 19.15
CA CYS A 79 1.59 -5.23 20.04
C CYS A 79 0.60 -5.68 21.12
N ARG A 80 -0.43 -6.47 20.78
CA ARG A 80 -1.41 -7.00 21.76
C ARG A 80 -0.75 -7.92 22.78
N LYS A 81 0.13 -8.84 22.34
CA LYS A 81 0.88 -9.74 23.24
C LYS A 81 1.77 -8.96 24.21
N LEU A 82 2.52 -7.96 23.72
CA LEU A 82 3.40 -7.15 24.55
C LEU A 82 2.63 -6.27 25.54
N LYS A 83 1.54 -5.61 25.12
CA LYS A 83 0.68 -4.79 26.00
C LYS A 83 0.02 -5.62 27.12
N ARG A 84 -0.29 -6.90 26.87
CA ARG A 84 -0.88 -7.80 27.86
C ARG A 84 0.13 -8.15 28.96
N ILE A 85 1.41 -8.33 28.63
CA ILE A 85 2.45 -8.70 29.61
C ILE A 85 3.02 -7.48 30.31
N PHE A 86 3.21 -6.37 29.62
CA PHE A 86 3.79 -5.12 30.15
C PHE A 86 2.76 -3.98 30.08
N PRO A 87 1.69 -4.02 30.89
CA PRO A 87 0.64 -3.01 30.82
C PRO A 87 1.16 -1.63 31.25
N CYS A 88 0.87 -0.60 30.45
CA CYS A 88 1.14 0.79 30.77
C CYS A 88 -0.14 1.40 31.39
N ASN A 89 -0.28 1.37 32.71
CA ASN A 89 -1.45 1.92 33.40
C ASN A 89 -1.50 3.46 33.36
N LEU A 90 -0.38 4.12 33.15
CA LEU A 90 -0.27 5.58 33.09
C LEU A 90 -1.01 6.20 31.89
N CYS A 91 -1.24 5.43 30.81
CA CYS A 91 -2.01 5.90 29.67
C CYS A 91 -3.52 5.96 29.91
N LYS A 92 -4.04 5.30 30.97
CA LYS A 92 -5.48 5.29 31.28
C LYS A 92 -5.95 6.48 32.11
N GLU A 93 -5.08 7.14 32.86
CA GLU A 93 -5.44 8.26 33.70
C GLU A 93 -5.54 9.58 32.91
N ASN A 94 -4.70 9.78 31.90
CA ASN A 94 -4.74 10.98 31.04
C ASN A 94 -5.94 11.02 30.07
N SER A 95 -6.60 9.89 29.83
CA SER A 95 -7.81 9.84 28.98
C SER A 95 -9.09 10.16 29.77
N LYS A 96 -9.07 10.05 31.10
CA LYS A 96 -10.23 10.38 31.96
C LYS A 96 -10.27 11.86 32.39
N GLN A 97 -9.16 12.59 32.33
CA GLN A 97 -9.10 14.01 32.71
C GLN A 97 -9.40 15.02 31.61
N LYS A 98 -9.64 14.59 30.36
CA LYS A 98 -9.98 15.50 29.25
C LYS A 98 -11.46 15.62 28.90
N VAL A 99 -12.35 15.24 29.80
CA VAL A 99 -13.80 15.46 29.64
C VAL A 99 -14.30 16.37 30.75
N CYS A 100 -13.81 17.57 30.85
CA CYS A 100 -14.46 18.76 31.44
C CYS A 100 -13.48 19.94 31.32
N THR A 101 -13.69 20.77 30.37
CA THR A 101 -13.76 22.24 30.44
C THR A 101 -13.66 22.79 29.03
N SER A 102 -14.73 23.39 28.60
CA SER A 102 -14.82 24.40 27.56
C SER A 102 -14.09 25.64 28.05
N ASP A 103 -13.33 26.27 27.18
CA ASP A 103 -13.34 27.68 26.85
C ASP A 103 -11.96 28.23 26.46
N GLU A 104 -11.94 28.79 25.27
CA GLU A 104 -11.29 30.03 24.81
C GLU A 104 -9.77 30.26 24.91
N ASN A 105 -9.22 30.50 23.72
CA ASN A 105 -8.14 31.43 23.36
C ASN A 105 -6.79 31.37 24.12
N SER A 106 -5.81 30.83 23.41
CA SER A 106 -4.51 31.50 23.31
C SER A 106 -3.66 30.95 22.16
N SER A 107 -3.29 31.87 21.29
CA SER A 107 -2.27 31.75 20.26
C SER A 107 -0.90 31.47 20.90
N HIS A 108 -0.33 30.31 20.58
CA HIS A 108 1.11 30.09 20.62
C HIS A 108 1.53 29.30 19.39
N ASP A 109 2.42 29.91 18.63
CA ASP A 109 3.14 29.33 17.51
C ASP A 109 3.97 28.13 18.01
N GLU A 110 3.42 26.95 17.90
CA GLU A 110 4.20 25.70 17.91
C GLU A 110 4.49 25.36 16.45
N ASP A 111 5.76 25.25 16.10
CA ASP A 111 6.27 24.72 14.84
C ASP A 111 5.66 23.32 14.63
N ASN A 112 4.49 23.29 14.03
CA ASN A 112 3.78 22.11 13.62
C ASN A 112 4.55 21.52 12.43
N PHE A 113 5.30 20.47 12.67
CA PHE A 113 5.88 19.63 11.65
C PHE A 113 4.72 18.98 10.87
N ASN A 114 4.28 19.66 9.84
CA ASN A 114 3.12 19.27 9.05
C ASN A 114 3.62 18.34 7.93
N LEU A 115 3.38 17.05 8.09
CA LEU A 115 3.67 16.02 7.09
C LEU A 115 2.95 16.30 5.74
N ASP A 116 1.93 17.15 5.76
CA ASP A 116 1.13 17.54 4.60
C ASP A 116 1.88 18.46 3.61
N ASN A 117 3.05 19.01 3.99
CA ASN A 117 3.85 19.89 3.15
C ASN A 117 4.81 19.19 2.19
N TYR A 118 4.91 17.86 2.24
CA TYR A 118 5.69 17.11 1.25
C TYR A 118 4.82 16.84 0.03
N PRO A 119 5.31 17.15 -1.20
CA PRO A 119 4.57 16.82 -2.41
C PRO A 119 4.47 15.30 -2.51
N VAL A 120 3.28 14.77 -2.22
CA VAL A 120 2.94 13.37 -2.46
C VAL A 120 2.86 13.21 -3.96
N ASN A 121 3.80 12.50 -4.55
CA ASN A 121 3.74 12.08 -5.93
C ASN A 121 2.89 10.79 -5.97
N PRO A 122 1.59 10.84 -6.32
CA PRO A 122 0.67 9.70 -6.16
C PRO A 122 1.03 8.51 -7.07
N ALA A 123 1.94 8.72 -8.03
CA ALA A 123 2.40 7.68 -8.94
C ALA A 123 3.62 6.89 -8.43
N VAL A 124 4.27 7.30 -7.34
CA VAL A 124 5.61 6.82 -6.98
C VAL A 124 5.68 6.18 -5.59
N GLU A 125 4.75 6.42 -4.70
CA GLU A 125 4.76 5.67 -3.44
C GLU A 125 4.26 4.26 -3.69
N GLU A 126 5.21 3.31 -3.66
CA GLU A 126 4.91 1.93 -3.31
C GLU A 126 4.19 1.98 -1.98
N ARG A 127 2.87 1.90 -2.02
CA ARG A 127 2.15 1.42 -0.86
C ARG A 127 2.59 -0.03 -0.75
N ASP A 128 3.43 -0.24 0.22
CA ASP A 128 4.03 -1.54 0.46
C ASP A 128 2.92 -2.57 0.52
N ALA A 129 3.17 -3.72 -0.08
CA ALA A 129 2.28 -4.88 -0.08
C ALA A 129 1.82 -5.33 1.32
N GLU A 130 2.25 -4.62 2.34
CA GLU A 130 1.94 -4.83 3.75
C GLU A 130 0.49 -4.53 4.11
N ASP A 131 -0.16 -3.69 3.32
CA ASP A 131 -1.43 -3.09 3.68
C ASP A 131 -2.63 -3.79 3.07
N GLU A 132 -2.42 -4.70 2.13
CA GLU A 132 -3.46 -5.57 1.61
C GLU A 132 -3.50 -6.86 2.43
N ASP A 133 -3.92 -6.80 3.68
CA ASP A 133 -4.30 -7.97 4.45
C ASP A 133 -5.72 -8.40 4.04
N LEU A 134 -5.78 -9.20 2.96
CA LEU A 134 -7.00 -9.87 2.51
C LEU A 134 -7.36 -11.07 3.38
N GLY A 135 -6.82 -11.12 4.58
CA GLY A 135 -6.99 -12.20 5.55
C GLY A 135 -8.29 -12.17 6.34
N GLU A 136 -9.42 -11.69 5.78
CA GLU A 136 -10.69 -11.81 6.50
C GLU A 136 -11.27 -13.25 6.55
N ASP A 137 -10.76 -14.18 5.73
CA ASP A 137 -11.40 -15.49 5.58
C ASP A 137 -10.74 -16.66 6.34
N ILE A 138 -9.71 -16.43 7.16
CA ILE A 138 -9.02 -17.55 7.84
C ILE A 138 -9.08 -17.47 9.37
N TYR A 139 -9.56 -16.39 9.91
CA TYR A 139 -9.88 -16.38 11.35
C TYR A 139 -11.37 -16.66 11.55
N ASN A 140 -11.74 -17.94 11.36
CA ASN A 140 -12.84 -18.48 12.15
C ASN A 140 -12.55 -18.10 13.60
N GLU A 141 -13.46 -17.31 14.17
CA GLU A 141 -13.60 -17.16 15.61
C GLU A 141 -14.00 -18.53 16.21
N ASP A 142 -13.14 -19.49 16.11
CA ASP A 142 -13.03 -20.47 17.16
C ASP A 142 -11.99 -19.89 18.10
N ASP A 143 -12.48 -19.13 19.08
CA ASP A 143 -11.81 -18.87 20.33
C ASP A 143 -11.58 -20.20 21.08
N GLY A 144 -11.05 -21.18 20.41
CA GLY A 144 -10.20 -22.14 21.03
C GLY A 144 -8.96 -21.34 21.43
N ASP A 145 -8.86 -21.01 22.72
CA ASP A 145 -7.60 -20.85 23.39
C ASP A 145 -6.71 -22.00 22.91
N SER A 146 -6.07 -21.84 21.76
CA SER A 146 -4.83 -22.55 21.53
C SER A 146 -3.92 -21.95 22.59
N GLU A 147 -4.01 -22.56 23.77
CA GLU A 147 -2.99 -22.53 24.80
C GLU A 147 -1.67 -22.65 24.02
N PHE A 148 -1.07 -21.49 23.73
CA PHE A 148 0.36 -21.44 23.53
C PHE A 148 0.89 -21.95 24.88
N ASN A 149 1.08 -23.28 24.95
CA ASN A 149 1.75 -23.94 26.03
C ASN A 149 3.10 -23.25 26.17
N LEU A 150 3.12 -22.23 27.01
CA LEU A 150 4.29 -21.74 27.68
C LEU A 150 4.73 -22.83 28.64
N ASP A 151 5.18 -23.97 28.09
CA ASP A 151 5.96 -24.95 28.84
C ASP A 151 7.37 -24.38 29.03
N ASP A 152 7.41 -23.24 29.69
CA ASP A 152 8.56 -22.70 30.35
C ASP A 152 8.10 -22.13 31.68
N SER A 153 7.75 -23.03 32.61
CA SER A 153 7.46 -22.68 34.01
C SER A 153 8.59 -21.89 34.67
N ALA A 154 9.82 -22.01 34.15
CA ALA A 154 10.98 -21.19 34.52
C ALA A 154 10.90 -19.75 33.98
N PHE A 155 10.16 -19.50 32.88
CA PHE A 155 10.04 -18.17 32.28
C PHE A 155 8.95 -17.31 32.92
N THR A 156 7.94 -17.97 33.51
CA THR A 156 6.81 -17.30 34.16
C THR A 156 7.16 -16.81 35.58
N SER A 157 8.13 -17.44 36.24
CA SER A 157 8.56 -17.08 37.61
C SER A 157 9.46 -15.83 37.69
N LEU A 158 9.99 -15.36 36.56
CA LEU A 158 10.85 -14.18 36.47
C LEU A 158 10.11 -12.92 36.03
N ILE A 159 8.77 -12.91 36.08
CA ILE A 159 7.96 -11.74 35.72
C ILE A 159 8.03 -10.71 36.85
N ASP A 160 8.98 -9.79 36.72
CA ASP A 160 8.92 -8.53 37.45
C ASP A 160 7.77 -7.71 36.85
N LYS A 161 6.57 -7.82 37.46
CA LYS A 161 5.30 -7.21 36.99
C LYS A 161 5.33 -5.67 36.93
N ASN A 162 6.45 -5.05 37.30
CA ASN A 162 6.55 -3.62 37.58
C ASN A 162 7.24 -2.80 36.51
N LEU A 163 7.64 -3.39 35.39
CA LEU A 163 8.26 -2.62 34.30
C LEU A 163 7.24 -2.34 33.19
N PRO A 164 6.64 -1.12 33.14
CA PRO A 164 5.69 -0.77 32.09
C PRO A 164 6.41 -0.51 30.77
N MET A 165 5.74 -0.85 29.64
CA MET A 165 6.23 -0.62 28.30
C MET A 165 5.20 0.15 27.48
N SER A 166 5.63 1.23 26.81
CA SER A 166 4.82 1.95 25.84
C SER A 166 4.98 1.29 24.48
N VAL A 167 4.00 0.47 24.06
CA VAL A 167 4.05 -0.29 22.80
C VAL A 167 3.21 0.41 21.75
N LEU A 168 3.84 0.82 20.65
CA LEU A 168 3.22 1.56 19.55
C LEU A 168 3.39 0.80 18.22
N PRO A 169 2.32 0.72 17.40
CA PRO A 169 2.41 0.19 16.04
C PRO A 169 2.93 1.26 15.08
N LEU A 170 3.60 0.86 13.99
CA LEU A 170 4.04 1.76 12.91
C LEU A 170 4.01 1.05 11.56
N TYR A 171 3.07 1.44 10.71
CA TYR A 171 2.92 1.00 9.32
C TYR A 171 2.32 2.12 8.46
N SER A 172 2.35 2.01 7.13
CA SER A 172 2.06 3.12 6.20
C SER A 172 0.61 3.61 6.26
N LEU A 173 -0.37 2.71 6.43
CA LEU A 173 -1.79 3.08 6.50
C LEU A 173 -2.22 3.70 7.84
N LEU A 174 -1.34 3.67 8.83
CA LEU A 174 -1.64 4.26 10.14
C LEU A 174 -1.95 5.75 10.02
N SER A 175 -2.95 6.25 10.74
CA SER A 175 -3.29 7.68 10.71
C SER A 175 -2.12 8.57 11.12
N SER A 176 -2.01 9.76 10.54
CA SER A 176 -0.91 10.71 10.83
C SER A 176 -0.80 11.02 12.33
N GLN A 177 -1.92 11.11 13.04
CA GLN A 177 -1.93 11.32 14.49
C GLN A 177 -1.33 10.14 15.27
N GLN A 178 -1.61 8.91 14.85
CA GLN A 178 -1.04 7.71 15.46
C GLN A 178 0.44 7.57 15.12
N GLN A 179 0.83 7.86 13.89
CA GLN A 179 2.24 7.92 13.49
C GLN A 179 3.02 8.96 14.30
N ALA A 180 2.42 10.14 14.56
CA ALA A 180 3.05 11.18 15.35
C ALA A 180 3.35 10.77 16.81
N LYS A 181 2.56 9.84 17.38
CA LYS A 181 2.81 9.31 18.75
C LYS A 181 4.18 8.64 18.88
N VAL A 182 4.70 8.05 17.79
CA VAL A 182 6.00 7.35 17.79
C VAL A 182 7.18 8.32 17.98
N PHE A 183 7.00 9.59 17.65
CA PHE A 183 8.03 10.64 17.79
C PHE A 183 7.95 11.37 19.13
N GLN A 184 6.90 11.15 19.92
CA GLN A 184 6.74 11.73 21.24
C GLN A 184 7.53 10.93 22.28
N PRO A 185 8.05 11.58 23.32
CA PRO A 185 8.69 10.85 24.42
C PRO A 185 7.66 9.93 25.09
N PRO A 186 8.05 8.68 25.43
CA PRO A 186 7.17 7.79 26.16
C PRO A 186 6.87 8.37 27.55
N PRO A 187 5.77 7.95 28.20
CA PRO A 187 5.47 8.33 29.57
C PRO A 187 6.66 8.02 30.51
N GLU A 188 6.87 8.87 31.53
CA GLU A 188 7.98 8.69 32.49
C GLU A 188 7.94 7.29 33.13
N GLY A 189 9.11 6.68 33.28
CA GLY A 189 9.24 5.35 33.83
C GLY A 189 8.84 4.21 32.88
N THR A 190 8.50 4.50 31.61
CA THR A 190 8.18 3.48 30.61
C THR A 190 9.27 3.38 29.55
N ARG A 191 9.44 2.17 28.98
CA ARG A 191 10.32 1.97 27.81
C ARG A 191 9.48 2.02 26.54
N LEU A 192 9.94 2.79 25.54
CA LEU A 192 9.35 2.79 24.20
C LEU A 192 9.64 1.46 23.48
N CYS A 193 8.61 0.84 22.92
CA CYS A 193 8.73 -0.27 21.98
C CYS A 193 7.87 0.02 20.75
N VAL A 194 8.51 0.14 19.58
CA VAL A 194 7.81 0.35 18.32
C VAL A 194 7.87 -0.94 17.52
N VAL A 195 6.71 -1.47 17.16
CA VAL A 195 6.59 -2.61 16.26
C VAL A 195 6.23 -2.06 14.88
N ALA A 196 7.11 -2.26 13.93
CA ALA A 196 7.02 -1.60 12.64
C ALA A 196 7.21 -2.55 11.47
N THR A 197 6.66 -2.13 10.34
CA THR A 197 6.98 -2.69 9.04
C THR A 197 8.22 -1.98 8.45
N ASN A 198 8.56 -2.23 7.18
CA ASN A 198 9.67 -1.60 6.49
C ASN A 198 9.54 -0.05 6.40
N VAL A 199 8.39 0.54 6.68
CA VAL A 199 8.21 2.00 6.75
C VAL A 199 9.21 2.67 7.70
N ALA A 200 9.63 1.96 8.76
CA ALA A 200 10.65 2.43 9.71
C ALA A 200 12.09 2.25 9.20
N GLU A 201 12.28 1.59 8.04
CA GLU A 201 13.62 1.28 7.51
C GLU A 201 14.30 2.51 6.92
N THR A 202 13.58 3.38 6.19
CA THR A 202 14.17 4.50 5.45
C THR A 202 13.64 5.87 5.82
N SER A 203 12.33 6.05 5.89
CA SER A 203 11.67 7.36 5.81
C SER A 203 11.56 8.11 7.13
N LEU A 204 11.67 7.42 8.27
CA LEU A 204 11.38 8.00 9.58
C LEU A 204 12.57 7.86 10.54
N THR A 205 12.81 8.88 11.34
CA THR A 205 13.81 8.84 12.41
C THR A 205 13.09 8.81 13.76
N ILE A 206 12.96 7.60 14.33
CA ILE A 206 12.38 7.42 15.65
C ILE A 206 13.43 7.80 16.70
N PRO A 207 13.14 8.72 17.63
CA PRO A 207 14.10 9.14 18.63
C PRO A 207 14.39 8.02 19.65
N ASN A 208 15.60 8.05 20.22
CA ASN A 208 16.02 7.19 21.34
C ASN A 208 15.97 5.68 21.10
N ILE A 209 15.98 5.20 19.85
CA ILE A 209 16.09 3.78 19.53
C ILE A 209 17.54 3.31 19.77
N LYS A 210 17.71 2.40 20.72
CA LYS A 210 18.97 1.75 21.07
C LYS A 210 19.03 0.30 20.64
N TYR A 211 17.88 -0.37 20.60
CA TYR A 211 17.77 -1.79 20.29
C TYR A 211 16.90 -1.99 19.05
N VAL A 212 17.42 -2.75 18.10
CA VAL A 212 16.66 -3.19 16.92
C VAL A 212 16.51 -4.70 16.98
N VAL A 213 15.31 -5.21 16.72
CA VAL A 213 15.01 -6.63 16.52
C VAL A 213 14.56 -6.78 15.08
N ASP A 214 15.34 -7.53 14.29
CA ASP A 214 15.12 -7.70 12.86
C ASP A 214 14.78 -9.16 12.53
N THR A 215 13.56 -9.39 12.05
CA THR A 215 13.12 -10.72 11.59
C THR A 215 13.79 -11.14 10.28
N GLY A 216 14.33 -10.21 9.51
CA GLY A 216 14.87 -10.46 8.17
C GLY A 216 13.82 -10.68 7.10
N MET A 217 12.55 -10.69 7.49
CA MET A 217 11.43 -10.94 6.58
C MET A 217 10.81 -9.63 6.07
N VAL A 218 10.22 -9.72 4.88
CA VAL A 218 9.43 -8.66 4.25
C VAL A 218 8.30 -9.27 3.43
N LYS A 219 7.10 -8.70 3.51
CA LYS A 219 5.98 -9.03 2.64
C LYS A 219 6.12 -8.22 1.36
N ARG A 220 6.25 -8.87 0.22
CA ARG A 220 6.43 -8.23 -1.08
C ARG A 220 5.30 -8.60 -2.01
N ARG A 221 4.82 -7.62 -2.77
CA ARG A 221 3.90 -7.86 -3.88
C ARG A 221 4.69 -8.37 -5.08
N TYR A 222 4.27 -9.49 -5.60
CA TYR A 222 4.74 -10.05 -6.85
C TYR A 222 3.66 -9.83 -7.91
N TYR A 223 4.08 -9.24 -9.01
CA TYR A 223 3.22 -9.09 -10.18
C TYR A 223 3.72 -10.04 -11.26
N ASP A 224 2.90 -11.02 -11.62
CA ASP A 224 3.21 -11.90 -12.74
C ASP A 224 2.94 -11.15 -14.05
N LYS A 225 4.01 -10.89 -14.79
CA LYS A 225 3.99 -10.13 -16.06
C LYS A 225 3.26 -10.87 -17.18
N VAL A 226 3.08 -12.19 -17.08
CA VAL A 226 2.41 -13.03 -18.08
C VAL A 226 0.92 -13.07 -17.80
N THR A 227 0.56 -13.38 -16.56
CA THR A 227 -0.84 -13.57 -16.16
C THR A 227 -1.53 -12.30 -15.69
N GLY A 228 -0.75 -11.28 -15.29
CA GLY A 228 -1.29 -10.04 -14.70
C GLY A 228 -1.80 -10.21 -13.26
N VAL A 229 -1.52 -11.35 -12.63
CA VAL A 229 -1.93 -11.66 -11.27
C VAL A 229 -0.97 -11.04 -10.27
N SER A 230 -1.52 -10.43 -9.23
CA SER A 230 -0.76 -9.96 -8.08
C SER A 230 -0.85 -10.98 -6.95
N SER A 231 0.27 -11.35 -6.37
CA SER A 231 0.33 -12.19 -5.17
C SER A 231 1.24 -11.57 -4.12
N PHE A 232 1.00 -11.88 -2.86
CA PHE A 232 1.81 -11.42 -1.75
C PHE A 232 2.62 -12.58 -1.19
N LYS A 233 3.94 -12.41 -1.11
CA LYS A 233 4.84 -13.44 -0.58
C LYS A 233 5.72 -12.85 0.51
N ILE A 234 5.86 -13.59 1.60
CA ILE A 234 6.84 -13.27 2.65
C ILE A 234 8.17 -13.89 2.23
N THR A 235 9.19 -13.05 2.12
CA THR A 235 10.52 -13.46 1.66
C THR A 235 11.60 -12.80 2.51
N TRP A 236 12.84 -13.24 2.36
CA TRP A 236 13.99 -12.56 2.94
C TRP A 236 14.13 -11.15 2.36
N THR A 237 14.46 -10.20 3.22
CA THR A 237 14.87 -8.86 2.79
C THR A 237 16.26 -8.88 2.16
N SER A 238 16.76 -7.76 1.64
CA SER A 238 18.14 -7.68 1.14
C SER A 238 19.12 -7.40 2.27
N ARG A 239 20.42 -7.72 2.04
CA ARG A 239 21.51 -7.38 2.97
C ARG A 239 21.58 -5.87 3.21
N ALA A 240 21.41 -5.09 2.14
CA ALA A 240 21.38 -3.63 2.22
C ALA A 240 20.25 -3.14 3.14
N SER A 241 19.03 -3.67 2.98
CA SER A 241 17.87 -3.39 3.84
C SER A 241 18.13 -3.79 5.28
N ALA A 242 18.61 -5.02 5.54
CA ALA A 242 18.94 -5.48 6.88
C ALA A 242 20.00 -4.58 7.57
N ASN A 243 20.95 -4.06 6.79
CA ASN A 243 21.95 -3.10 7.30
C ASN A 243 21.33 -1.73 7.58
N GLN A 244 20.35 -1.28 6.79
CA GLN A 244 19.59 -0.06 7.07
C GLN A 244 18.76 -0.20 8.34
N ARG A 245 18.05 -1.34 8.53
CA ARG A 245 17.32 -1.65 9.76
C ARG A 245 18.24 -1.61 10.98
N ALA A 246 19.41 -2.26 10.91
CA ALA A 246 20.40 -2.21 11.98
C ALA A 246 20.85 -0.78 12.29
N GLY A 247 21.06 0.04 11.26
CA GLY A 247 21.47 1.43 11.39
C GLY A 247 20.47 2.33 12.13
N ARG A 248 19.24 1.87 12.39
CA ARG A 248 18.27 2.62 13.19
C ARG A 248 18.68 2.74 14.66
N ALA A 249 19.48 1.80 15.19
CA ALA A 249 19.94 1.81 16.57
C ALA A 249 21.11 2.78 16.83
N GLY A 250 21.88 3.18 15.82
CA GLY A 250 23.12 3.97 15.99
C GLY A 250 22.97 5.45 15.66
N ARG A 251 21.84 6.08 15.95
CA ARG A 251 21.60 7.48 15.59
C ARG A 251 21.96 8.49 16.68
N VAL A 252 21.72 8.17 17.93
CA VAL A 252 21.91 9.06 19.08
C VAL A 252 23.00 8.55 20.00
N GLU A 253 23.15 7.23 20.13
CA GLU A 253 24.13 6.55 20.97
C GLU A 253 24.52 5.21 20.34
N PRO A 254 25.60 4.53 20.81
CA PRO A 254 25.91 3.17 20.38
C PRO A 254 24.74 2.23 20.63
N GLY A 255 24.39 1.43 19.63
CA GLY A 255 23.22 0.58 19.67
C GLY A 255 23.49 -0.89 19.36
N HIS A 256 22.43 -1.70 19.48
CA HIS A 256 22.48 -3.13 19.24
C HIS A 256 21.39 -3.55 18.27
N CYS A 257 21.74 -4.41 17.30
CA CYS A 257 20.77 -5.04 16.41
C CYS A 257 20.77 -6.54 16.62
N TYR A 258 19.62 -7.11 16.94
CA TYR A 258 19.39 -8.55 17.12
C TYR A 258 18.71 -9.09 15.88
N ARG A 259 19.47 -9.78 15.04
CA ARG A 259 18.99 -10.49 13.85
C ARG A 259 18.48 -11.86 14.25
N LEU A 260 17.20 -12.12 14.00
CA LEU A 260 16.56 -13.38 14.39
C LEU A 260 16.85 -14.53 13.42
N TYR A 261 17.83 -14.41 12.61
CA TYR A 261 18.32 -15.40 11.64
C TYR A 261 19.83 -15.62 11.83
N SER A 262 20.30 -16.74 11.28
CA SER A 262 21.72 -17.08 11.39
C SER A 262 22.58 -16.29 10.41
N SER A 263 23.86 -16.16 10.72
CA SER A 263 24.83 -15.55 9.80
C SER A 263 24.97 -16.33 8.48
N ALA A 264 24.77 -17.64 8.50
CA ALA A 264 24.79 -18.47 7.31
C ALA A 264 23.63 -18.13 6.35
N VAL A 265 22.40 -18.01 6.89
CA VAL A 265 21.23 -17.57 6.11
C VAL A 265 21.45 -16.17 5.55
N PHE A 266 21.96 -15.24 6.35
CA PHE A 266 22.28 -13.90 5.87
C PHE A 266 23.28 -13.87 4.73
N THR A 267 24.28 -14.75 4.77
CA THR A 267 25.33 -14.79 3.74
C THR A 267 24.89 -15.54 2.49
N ASN A 268 24.05 -16.58 2.61
CA ASN A 268 23.77 -17.47 1.49
C ASN A 268 22.40 -17.22 0.84
N GLU A 269 21.39 -16.72 1.60
CA GLU A 269 20.03 -16.59 1.11
C GLU A 269 19.60 -15.14 0.86
N PHE A 270 20.22 -14.16 1.58
CA PHE A 270 19.87 -12.76 1.34
C PHE A 270 20.53 -12.24 0.06
N GLU A 271 19.74 -11.67 -0.83
CA GLU A 271 20.24 -10.88 -1.95
C GLU A 271 21.03 -9.67 -1.42
N GLU A 272 22.03 -9.20 -2.13
CA GLU A 272 22.81 -8.04 -1.73
C GLU A 272 21.96 -6.77 -1.72
N PHE A 273 21.20 -6.56 -2.80
CA PHE A 273 20.27 -5.43 -2.97
C PHE A 273 18.89 -5.96 -3.37
N SER A 274 17.85 -5.21 -3.02
CA SER A 274 16.51 -5.49 -3.50
C SER A 274 16.43 -5.25 -5.01
N ALA A 275 15.62 -6.06 -5.72
CA ALA A 275 15.39 -5.84 -7.15
C ALA A 275 14.86 -4.42 -7.40
N PRO A 276 15.37 -3.70 -8.43
CA PRO A 276 14.92 -2.35 -8.76
C PRO A 276 13.42 -2.33 -9.08
N GLU A 277 12.76 -1.21 -8.78
CA GLU A 277 11.33 -1.03 -9.02
C GLU A 277 10.95 -1.27 -10.49
N ILE A 278 11.77 -0.80 -11.42
CA ILE A 278 11.56 -1.01 -12.87
C ILE A 278 11.47 -2.48 -13.28
N SER A 279 12.06 -3.39 -12.50
CA SER A 279 12.00 -4.84 -12.74
C SER A 279 10.75 -5.48 -12.14
N ARG A 280 10.11 -4.83 -11.16
CA ARG A 280 9.01 -5.39 -10.36
C ARG A 280 7.64 -4.88 -10.76
N ARG A 281 7.55 -3.66 -11.31
CA ARG A 281 6.29 -3.00 -11.69
C ARG A 281 5.98 -3.15 -13.18
N PRO A 282 4.69 -3.04 -13.54
CA PRO A 282 4.30 -2.79 -14.92
C PRO A 282 4.98 -1.54 -15.47
N VAL A 283 5.42 -1.58 -16.74
CA VAL A 283 6.23 -0.51 -17.36
C VAL A 283 5.48 0.26 -18.44
N GLU A 284 4.17 0.12 -18.55
CA GLU A 284 3.34 0.80 -19.57
C GLU A 284 3.37 2.32 -19.46
N ASP A 285 3.40 2.87 -18.22
CA ASP A 285 3.56 4.31 -17.99
C ASP A 285 4.89 4.81 -18.54
N LEU A 286 5.96 4.10 -18.23
CA LEU A 286 7.30 4.41 -18.70
C LEU A 286 7.36 4.39 -20.22
N VAL A 287 6.82 3.33 -20.85
CA VAL A 287 6.81 3.20 -22.31
C VAL A 287 6.03 4.35 -22.95
N LEU A 288 4.85 4.68 -22.42
CA LEU A 288 4.02 5.77 -22.94
C LEU A 288 4.74 7.13 -22.86
N GLN A 289 5.34 7.44 -21.71
CA GLN A 289 6.10 8.68 -21.52
C GLN A 289 7.32 8.76 -22.44
N MET A 290 8.07 7.66 -22.59
CA MET A 290 9.20 7.61 -23.50
C MET A 290 8.79 7.81 -24.96
N LYS A 291 7.66 7.23 -25.38
CA LYS A 291 7.09 7.44 -26.72
C LYS A 291 6.65 8.90 -26.91
N ASP A 292 6.11 9.55 -25.87
CA ASP A 292 5.75 10.99 -25.91
C ASP A 292 7.00 11.88 -26.04
N LEU A 293 8.13 11.47 -25.46
CA LEU A 293 9.44 12.10 -25.64
C LEU A 293 10.10 11.76 -27.01
N ASN A 294 9.38 11.10 -27.92
CA ASN A 294 9.85 10.65 -29.25
C ASN A 294 11.00 9.62 -29.17
N ILE A 295 11.06 8.81 -28.11
CA ILE A 295 11.98 7.69 -28.02
C ILE A 295 11.29 6.44 -28.60
N ASP A 296 11.45 6.21 -29.90
CA ASP A 296 10.75 5.14 -30.61
C ASP A 296 11.12 3.74 -30.13
N LYS A 297 12.41 3.50 -29.84
CA LYS A 297 12.93 2.21 -29.42
C LYS A 297 13.35 2.23 -27.97
N VAL A 298 12.39 2.02 -27.06
CA VAL A 298 12.59 2.00 -25.60
C VAL A 298 13.63 0.95 -25.18
N VAL A 299 13.69 -0.19 -25.87
CA VAL A 299 14.68 -1.26 -25.63
C VAL A 299 16.13 -0.77 -25.77
N ASN A 300 16.40 0.23 -26.60
CA ASN A 300 17.75 0.76 -26.86
C ASN A 300 18.15 1.85 -25.87
N PHE A 301 17.22 2.30 -25.01
CA PHE A 301 17.52 3.35 -24.06
C PHE A 301 18.50 2.84 -22.98
N PRO A 302 19.51 3.62 -22.62
CA PRO A 302 20.56 3.20 -21.67
C PRO A 302 20.10 3.29 -20.22
N PHE A 303 19.16 2.43 -19.83
CA PHE A 303 18.76 2.34 -18.42
C PHE A 303 19.91 1.87 -17.54
N PRO A 304 20.03 2.35 -16.29
CA PRO A 304 20.94 1.76 -15.31
C PRO A 304 20.70 0.26 -15.12
N THR A 305 19.43 -0.11 -14.91
CA THR A 305 18.94 -1.49 -14.96
C THR A 305 17.83 -1.55 -15.99
N PRO A 306 18.01 -2.25 -17.14
CA PRO A 306 16.98 -2.31 -18.16
C PRO A 306 15.77 -3.12 -17.69
N PRO A 307 14.55 -2.70 -18.05
CA PRO A 307 13.37 -3.52 -17.84
C PRO A 307 13.42 -4.78 -18.71
N ASP A 308 12.71 -5.80 -18.28
CA ASP A 308 12.60 -7.05 -19.02
C ASP A 308 11.95 -6.85 -20.39
N LEU A 309 12.48 -7.52 -21.41
CA LEU A 309 11.97 -7.43 -22.79
C LEU A 309 10.49 -7.88 -22.88
N THR A 310 10.11 -8.92 -22.15
CA THR A 310 8.73 -9.41 -22.12
C THR A 310 7.79 -8.38 -21.49
N ALA A 311 8.23 -7.66 -20.46
CA ALA A 311 7.46 -6.58 -19.86
C ALA A 311 7.28 -5.40 -20.83
N LEU A 312 8.31 -5.03 -21.59
CA LEU A 312 8.21 -3.99 -22.60
C LEU A 312 7.25 -4.37 -23.74
N GLN A 313 7.31 -5.62 -24.21
CA GLN A 313 6.40 -6.12 -25.25
C GLN A 313 4.94 -6.16 -24.76
N SER A 314 4.72 -6.61 -23.52
CA SER A 314 3.38 -6.60 -22.91
C SER A 314 2.84 -5.19 -22.75
N ALA A 315 3.67 -4.24 -22.35
CA ALA A 315 3.32 -2.83 -22.23
C ALA A 315 2.98 -2.21 -23.61
N GLU A 316 3.78 -2.46 -24.64
CA GLU A 316 3.47 -1.98 -26.01
C GLU A 316 2.14 -2.57 -26.52
N ARG A 317 1.89 -3.87 -26.31
CA ARG A 317 0.63 -4.52 -26.68
C ARG A 317 -0.56 -3.89 -25.95
N LEU A 318 -0.43 -3.64 -24.64
CA LEU A 318 -1.47 -2.95 -23.88
C LEU A 318 -1.74 -1.56 -24.43
N LEU A 319 -0.71 -0.77 -24.71
CA LEU A 319 -0.85 0.59 -25.23
C LEU A 319 -1.46 0.61 -26.64
N LEU A 320 -1.19 -0.40 -27.49
CA LEU A 320 -1.87 -0.61 -28.76
C LEU A 320 -3.36 -0.90 -28.55
N ASN A 321 -3.71 -1.80 -27.63
CA ASN A 321 -5.11 -2.12 -27.29
C ASN A 321 -5.86 -0.90 -26.73
N LEU A 322 -5.19 -0.05 -25.96
CA LEU A 322 -5.74 1.20 -25.48
C LEU A 322 -5.87 2.27 -26.59
N GLY A 323 -5.27 2.07 -27.75
CA GLY A 323 -5.21 3.06 -28.82
C GLY A 323 -4.24 4.22 -28.54
N ALA A 324 -3.39 4.09 -27.52
CA ALA A 324 -2.33 5.07 -27.23
C ALA A 324 -1.18 4.99 -28.24
N LEU A 325 -0.96 3.80 -28.79
CA LEU A 325 -0.01 3.55 -29.87
C LEU A 325 -0.74 3.00 -31.10
N GLU A 326 -0.12 3.13 -32.25
CA GLU A 326 -0.53 2.53 -33.53
C GLU A 326 0.67 1.91 -34.25
N GLU A 327 0.46 0.82 -34.96
CA GLU A 327 1.49 0.20 -35.77
C GLU A 327 1.74 0.98 -37.07
N LYS A 328 2.97 1.41 -37.28
CA LYS A 328 3.42 2.04 -38.52
C LYS A 328 4.53 1.23 -39.17
N LYS A 329 4.56 1.25 -40.51
CA LYS A 329 5.63 0.63 -41.28
C LYS A 329 6.62 1.70 -41.76
N THR A 330 7.90 1.44 -41.55
CA THR A 330 8.96 2.26 -42.16
C THR A 330 9.06 1.99 -43.65
N MET A 331 9.73 2.88 -44.39
CA MET A 331 10.02 2.65 -45.83
C MET A 331 10.79 1.35 -46.10
N LYS A 332 11.48 0.81 -45.09
CA LYS A 332 12.21 -0.49 -45.16
C LYS A 332 11.34 -1.68 -44.76
N GLY A 333 10.03 -1.50 -44.57
CA GLY A 333 9.08 -2.55 -44.21
C GLY A 333 9.07 -2.96 -42.70
N ASN A 334 9.91 -2.40 -41.88
CA ASN A 334 9.91 -2.68 -40.44
C ASN A 334 8.70 -2.05 -39.75
N VAL A 335 8.01 -2.82 -38.92
CA VAL A 335 6.89 -2.33 -38.10
C VAL A 335 7.42 -1.74 -36.79
N TYR A 336 6.87 -0.60 -36.39
CA TYR A 336 7.15 0.03 -35.10
C TYR A 336 5.86 0.65 -34.52
N ALA A 337 5.78 0.71 -33.19
CA ALA A 337 4.64 1.31 -32.50
C ALA A 337 4.88 2.83 -32.33
N ALA A 338 4.06 3.65 -32.98
CA ALA A 338 4.09 5.10 -32.91
C ALA A 338 3.02 5.63 -31.96
N ILE A 339 3.31 6.72 -31.25
CA ILE A 339 2.33 7.36 -30.37
C ILE A 339 1.23 8.05 -31.17
N THR A 340 -0.02 7.87 -30.74
CA THR A 340 -1.20 8.52 -31.33
C THR A 340 -1.48 9.87 -30.66
N PRO A 341 -2.35 10.74 -31.23
CA PRO A 341 -2.82 11.95 -30.54
C PRO A 341 -3.49 11.63 -29.19
N LEU A 342 -4.24 10.51 -29.10
CA LEU A 342 -4.81 10.01 -27.86
C LEU A 342 -3.72 9.64 -26.86
N GLY A 343 -2.67 8.92 -27.30
CA GLY A 343 -1.53 8.55 -26.47
C GLY A 343 -0.81 9.77 -25.89
N ARG A 344 -0.62 10.83 -26.70
CA ARG A 344 -0.04 12.10 -26.21
C ARG A 344 -0.92 12.80 -25.18
N ALA A 345 -2.24 12.74 -25.33
CA ALA A 345 -3.17 13.26 -24.33
C ALA A 345 -3.11 12.43 -23.04
N MET A 346 -3.08 11.09 -23.15
CA MET A 346 -2.97 10.18 -22.01
C MET A 346 -1.66 10.38 -21.25
N ALA A 347 -0.53 10.61 -21.90
CA ALA A 347 0.77 10.82 -21.26
C ALA A 347 0.82 12.07 -20.36
N LYS A 348 -0.10 13.02 -20.50
CA LYS A 348 -0.18 14.22 -19.66
C LYS A 348 -0.84 14.00 -18.30
N PHE A 349 -1.48 12.85 -18.08
CA PHE A 349 -2.14 12.55 -16.83
C PHE A 349 -1.22 11.75 -15.89
N PRO A 350 -1.12 12.12 -14.62
CA PRO A 350 -0.28 11.45 -13.64
C PRO A 350 -0.96 10.19 -13.07
N VAL A 351 -1.51 9.36 -13.94
CA VAL A 351 -2.20 8.10 -13.62
C VAL A 351 -1.87 7.04 -14.67
N SER A 352 -2.14 5.77 -14.36
CA SER A 352 -1.87 4.69 -15.32
C SER A 352 -2.56 4.92 -16.68
N PRO A 353 -2.01 4.41 -17.79
CA PRO A 353 -2.59 4.60 -19.14
C PRO A 353 -4.04 4.15 -19.23
N ARG A 354 -4.43 3.11 -18.48
CA ARG A 354 -5.82 2.64 -18.40
C ARG A 354 -6.75 3.72 -17.87
N TYR A 355 -6.35 4.39 -16.80
CA TYR A 355 -7.13 5.48 -16.18
C TYR A 355 -7.03 6.77 -16.99
N ALA A 356 -5.88 7.06 -17.57
CA ALA A 356 -5.72 8.20 -18.48
C ALA A 356 -6.68 8.11 -19.67
N LYS A 357 -6.90 6.90 -20.23
CA LYS A 357 -7.90 6.69 -21.29
C LYS A 357 -9.32 7.00 -20.81
N MET A 358 -9.69 6.59 -19.59
CA MET A 358 -11.01 6.92 -19.01
C MET A 358 -11.19 8.44 -18.93
N LEU A 359 -10.17 9.19 -18.49
CA LEU A 359 -10.20 10.65 -18.42
C LEU A 359 -10.35 11.28 -19.82
N CYS A 360 -9.65 10.77 -20.84
CA CYS A 360 -9.79 11.25 -22.21
C CYS A 360 -11.22 11.08 -22.77
N LEU A 361 -11.97 10.08 -22.27
CA LEU A 361 -13.34 9.79 -22.70
C LEU A 361 -14.42 10.40 -21.78
N GLY A 362 -14.02 11.00 -20.66
CA GLY A 362 -14.92 11.48 -19.62
C GLY A 362 -15.89 12.62 -20.04
N HIS A 363 -15.68 13.25 -21.21
CA HIS A 363 -16.57 14.28 -21.73
C HIS A 363 -17.92 13.73 -22.25
N GLN A 364 -18.03 12.41 -22.47
CA GLN A 364 -19.25 11.75 -22.90
C GLN A 364 -20.35 11.93 -21.84
N GLU A 365 -21.54 12.30 -22.25
CA GLU A 365 -22.72 12.50 -21.37
C GLU A 365 -22.44 13.39 -20.14
N ASN A 366 -21.49 14.34 -20.27
CA ASN A 366 -21.04 15.18 -19.15
C ASN A 366 -20.58 14.39 -17.92
N CYS A 367 -19.89 13.26 -18.12
CA CYS A 367 -19.44 12.38 -17.05
C CYS A 367 -18.08 12.77 -16.43
N MET A 368 -17.43 13.84 -16.86
CA MET A 368 -16.05 14.17 -16.48
C MET A 368 -15.83 14.22 -14.96
N GLU A 369 -16.72 14.87 -14.21
CA GLU A 369 -16.62 14.97 -12.75
C GLU A 369 -16.65 13.59 -12.07
N TYR A 370 -17.53 12.70 -12.56
CA TYR A 370 -17.66 11.33 -12.06
C TYR A 370 -16.43 10.49 -12.41
N VAL A 371 -15.92 10.62 -13.64
CA VAL A 371 -14.72 9.89 -14.08
C VAL A 371 -13.51 10.32 -13.27
N ILE A 372 -13.31 11.61 -13.02
CA ILE A 372 -12.24 12.12 -12.15
C ILE A 372 -12.37 11.52 -10.73
N ALA A 373 -13.58 11.44 -10.18
CA ALA A 373 -13.80 10.88 -8.85
C ALA A 373 -13.48 9.37 -8.81
N ILE A 374 -13.98 8.61 -9.80
CA ILE A 374 -13.73 7.17 -9.92
C ILE A 374 -12.24 6.90 -10.09
N VAL A 375 -11.58 7.57 -11.04
CA VAL A 375 -10.15 7.39 -11.32
C VAL A 375 -9.31 7.73 -10.09
N SER A 376 -9.66 8.81 -9.37
CA SER A 376 -8.93 9.16 -8.15
C SER A 376 -9.07 8.09 -7.07
N ALA A 377 -10.28 7.54 -6.89
CA ALA A 377 -10.52 6.48 -5.92
C ALA A 377 -9.82 5.17 -6.30
N LEU A 378 -9.85 4.77 -7.58
CA LEU A 378 -9.14 3.59 -8.07
C LEU A 378 -7.61 3.73 -7.97
N THR A 379 -7.08 4.94 -8.10
CA THR A 379 -5.63 5.21 -8.00
C THR A 379 -5.15 5.16 -6.55
N VAL A 380 -5.92 5.76 -5.62
CA VAL A 380 -5.53 5.84 -4.20
C VAL A 380 -5.66 4.48 -3.51
N LYS A 381 -6.52 3.59 -4.00
CA LYS A 381 -6.79 2.26 -3.41
C LYS A 381 -7.20 2.32 -1.93
N GLU A 382 -7.69 1.25 -1.39
CA GLU A 382 -7.98 1.03 0.05
C GLU A 382 -8.59 2.23 0.81
N ILE A 383 -9.67 2.77 0.28
CA ILE A 383 -10.38 3.89 0.94
C ILE A 383 -11.20 3.45 2.15
N PHE A 384 -11.46 2.14 2.30
CA PHE A 384 -12.19 1.59 3.42
C PHE A 384 -11.25 1.22 4.57
N ALA A 385 -11.65 1.56 5.79
CA ALA A 385 -10.91 1.20 6.99
C ALA A 385 -11.17 -0.26 7.36
N ASP A 386 -10.10 -0.96 7.76
CA ASP A 386 -10.21 -2.29 8.36
C ASP A 386 -10.58 -2.20 9.84
N ASP A 387 -11.11 -3.29 10.38
CA ASP A 387 -11.49 -3.36 11.78
C ASP A 387 -10.32 -3.16 12.75
N ASN A 388 -9.10 -3.48 12.29
CA ASN A 388 -7.87 -3.30 13.06
C ASN A 388 -7.38 -1.84 13.16
N ASP A 389 -7.82 -0.96 12.26
CA ASP A 389 -7.43 0.46 12.26
C ASP A 389 -8.14 1.28 13.35
N ARG A 390 -9.15 0.73 14.01
CA ARG A 390 -9.93 1.45 15.03
C ARG A 390 -9.32 1.23 16.42
N GLU A 391 -8.96 2.33 17.07
CA GLU A 391 -8.33 2.33 18.42
C GLU A 391 -9.22 1.74 19.53
N THR A 392 -10.51 1.65 19.32
CA THR A 392 -11.45 1.10 20.29
C THR A 392 -11.53 -0.41 20.14
N SER A 393 -11.04 -1.10 21.13
CA SER A 393 -10.98 -2.58 21.30
C SER A 393 -12.33 -3.30 21.25
N GLN A 394 -13.37 -2.69 20.70
CA GLN A 394 -14.73 -3.22 20.61
C GLN A 394 -15.39 -2.77 19.30
N VAL A 395 -14.86 -3.21 18.15
CA VAL A 395 -15.69 -3.22 16.95
C VAL A 395 -16.73 -4.33 17.16
N THR A 396 -17.95 -3.92 17.42
CA THR A 396 -19.04 -4.87 17.63
C THR A 396 -19.43 -5.54 16.31
N LYS A 397 -19.96 -6.76 16.36
CA LYS A 397 -20.55 -7.42 15.17
C LYS A 397 -21.60 -6.52 14.47
N GLU A 398 -22.20 -5.61 15.23
CA GLU A 398 -23.15 -4.62 14.73
C GLU A 398 -22.51 -3.55 13.87
N ASP A 399 -21.32 -3.05 14.26
CA ASP A 399 -20.58 -2.05 13.46
C ASP A 399 -20.14 -2.61 12.11
N ARG A 400 -19.65 -3.84 12.06
CA ARG A 400 -19.33 -4.55 10.81
C ARG A 400 -20.55 -4.69 9.90
N ARG A 401 -21.69 -5.09 10.48
CA ARG A 401 -22.96 -5.18 9.73
C ARG A 401 -23.43 -3.82 9.22
N LYS A 402 -23.24 -2.75 10.01
CA LYS A 402 -23.57 -1.38 9.62
C LYS A 402 -22.77 -0.93 8.41
N ILE A 403 -21.44 -1.15 8.42
CA ILE A 403 -20.56 -0.77 7.29
C ILE A 403 -20.89 -1.59 6.05
N SER A 404 -21.10 -2.90 6.18
CA SER A 404 -21.48 -3.75 5.06
C SER A 404 -22.83 -3.31 4.45
N ARG A 405 -23.81 -2.94 5.28
CA ARG A 405 -25.07 -2.37 4.81
C ARG A 405 -24.87 -1.04 4.09
N LEU A 406 -24.01 -0.17 4.62
CA LEU A 406 -23.70 1.13 4.00
C LEU A 406 -23.06 0.97 2.62
N ARG A 407 -22.07 0.06 2.48
CA ARG A 407 -21.49 -0.26 1.17
C ARG A 407 -22.53 -0.74 0.16
N ARG A 408 -23.46 -1.60 0.57
CA ARG A 408 -24.60 -2.02 -0.27
C ARG A 408 -25.51 -0.86 -0.64
N THR A 409 -25.76 0.06 0.28
CA THR A 409 -26.55 1.28 0.01
C THR A 409 -25.83 2.16 -1.02
N TRP A 410 -24.51 2.29 -0.93
CA TRP A 410 -23.72 3.03 -1.91
C TRP A 410 -23.69 2.36 -3.29
N ALA A 411 -23.77 1.05 -3.38
CA ALA A 411 -23.90 0.36 -4.67
C ALA A 411 -25.17 0.78 -5.44
N GLY A 412 -26.23 1.17 -4.72
CA GLY A 412 -27.48 1.60 -5.31
C GLY A 412 -28.33 0.46 -5.85
N GLN A 413 -29.28 0.80 -6.72
CA GLN A 413 -30.20 -0.15 -7.36
C GLN A 413 -30.30 0.11 -8.86
N GLY A 414 -30.78 -0.87 -9.62
CA GLY A 414 -30.98 -0.76 -11.05
C GLY A 414 -29.69 -0.54 -11.85
N ASP A 415 -29.64 0.49 -12.70
CA ASP A 415 -28.47 0.77 -13.54
C ASP A 415 -27.25 1.25 -12.75
N ALA A 416 -27.47 1.89 -11.60
CA ALA A 416 -26.39 2.27 -10.69
C ALA A 416 -25.68 1.04 -10.11
N GLN A 417 -26.43 0.00 -9.72
CA GLN A 417 -25.86 -1.25 -9.19
C GLN A 417 -24.96 -1.98 -10.20
N LYS A 418 -25.28 -1.85 -11.50
CA LYS A 418 -24.48 -2.46 -12.58
C LYS A 418 -23.09 -1.84 -12.72
N LEU A 419 -22.83 -0.67 -12.12
CA LEU A 419 -21.50 -0.06 -12.04
C LEU A 419 -20.63 -0.72 -10.95
N GLY A 420 -21.23 -1.52 -10.06
CA GLY A 420 -20.52 -2.30 -9.04
C GLY A 420 -19.72 -1.44 -8.07
N ASP A 421 -18.50 -1.86 -7.81
CA ASP A 421 -17.60 -1.18 -6.86
C ASP A 421 -17.26 0.24 -7.30
N ALA A 422 -17.23 0.54 -8.60
CA ALA A 422 -17.02 1.91 -9.09
C ALA A 422 -18.13 2.87 -8.62
N MET A 423 -19.40 2.40 -8.48
CA MET A 423 -20.48 3.21 -7.91
C MET A 423 -20.30 3.40 -6.40
N VAL A 424 -19.86 2.36 -5.69
CA VAL A 424 -19.57 2.45 -4.25
C VAL A 424 -18.48 3.48 -4.01
N LEU A 425 -17.40 3.45 -4.78
CA LEU A 425 -16.30 4.41 -4.72
C LEU A 425 -16.78 5.83 -5.01
N LEU A 426 -17.53 6.02 -6.10
CA LEU A 426 -18.06 7.32 -6.49
C LEU A 426 -18.94 7.93 -5.39
N ARG A 427 -19.85 7.16 -4.83
CA ARG A 427 -20.74 7.64 -3.77
C ARG A 427 -20.04 7.86 -2.45
N ALA A 428 -19.08 7.02 -2.09
CA ALA A 428 -18.25 7.22 -0.90
C ALA A 428 -17.46 8.53 -0.99
N VAL A 429 -16.84 8.81 -2.14
CA VAL A 429 -16.12 10.06 -2.40
C VAL A 429 -17.10 11.25 -2.36
N GLY A 430 -18.23 11.16 -3.06
CA GLY A 430 -19.25 12.23 -3.09
C GLY A 430 -19.80 12.55 -1.70
N ALA A 431 -20.15 11.54 -0.91
CA ALA A 431 -20.67 11.71 0.44
C ALA A 431 -19.61 12.33 1.38
N CYS A 432 -18.35 11.90 1.27
CA CYS A 432 -17.26 12.46 2.05
C CYS A 432 -17.00 13.93 1.71
N GLU A 433 -16.99 14.29 0.43
CA GLU A 433 -16.83 15.67 -0.03
C GLU A 433 -17.97 16.56 0.42
N TYR A 434 -19.22 16.08 0.31
CA TYR A 434 -20.40 16.79 0.79
C TYR A 434 -20.34 17.09 2.30
N ALA A 435 -19.81 16.14 3.10
CA ALA A 435 -19.60 16.29 4.54
C ALA A 435 -18.33 17.09 4.91
N GLY A 436 -17.62 17.70 3.93
CA GLY A 436 -16.41 18.47 4.14
C GLY A 436 -15.16 17.65 4.39
N CYS A 437 -15.18 16.34 4.13
CA CYS A 437 -14.06 15.39 4.33
C CYS A 437 -13.51 15.40 5.76
N THR A 438 -14.41 15.40 6.74
CA THR A 438 -14.02 15.43 8.17
C THR A 438 -13.60 14.05 8.67
N ALA A 439 -12.62 14.02 9.59
CA ALA A 439 -12.18 12.77 10.22
C ALA A 439 -13.34 12.04 10.93
N LYS A 440 -14.28 12.80 11.52
CA LYS A 440 -15.48 12.26 12.17
C LYS A 440 -16.35 11.50 11.17
N PHE A 441 -16.70 12.13 10.03
CA PHE A 441 -17.48 11.49 8.98
C PHE A 441 -16.82 10.20 8.49
N CYS A 442 -15.52 10.25 8.22
CA CYS A 442 -14.77 9.08 7.74
C CYS A 442 -14.82 7.93 8.77
N SER A 443 -14.60 8.23 10.06
CA SER A 443 -14.67 7.22 11.12
C SER A 443 -16.05 6.58 11.26
N GLU A 444 -17.12 7.37 11.22
CA GLU A 444 -18.51 6.90 11.33
C GLU A 444 -18.94 6.02 10.14
N ASN A 445 -18.34 6.24 8.96
CA ASN A 445 -18.71 5.55 7.72
C ASN A 445 -17.67 4.51 7.28
N GLY A 446 -16.69 4.19 8.11
CA GLY A 446 -15.67 3.18 7.81
C GLY A 446 -14.74 3.56 6.66
N LEU A 447 -14.44 4.86 6.50
CA LEU A 447 -13.51 5.39 5.51
C LEU A 447 -12.18 5.77 6.16
N ARG A 448 -11.08 5.56 5.45
CA ARG A 448 -9.76 6.05 5.84
C ARG A 448 -9.64 7.53 5.53
N HIS A 449 -9.59 8.37 6.57
CA HIS A 449 -9.51 9.82 6.40
C HIS A 449 -8.29 10.25 5.58
N LYS A 450 -7.12 9.64 5.81
CA LYS A 450 -5.91 9.89 5.01
C LYS A 450 -6.14 9.61 3.53
N GLY A 451 -6.73 8.46 3.19
CA GLY A 451 -7.06 8.10 1.81
C GLY A 451 -8.04 9.10 1.16
N MET A 452 -9.05 9.57 1.90
CA MET A 452 -10.01 10.56 1.39
C MET A 452 -9.35 11.92 1.13
N ILE A 453 -8.39 12.35 1.96
CA ILE A 453 -7.61 13.57 1.71
C ILE A 453 -6.74 13.41 0.45
N GLU A 454 -6.11 12.26 0.27
CA GLU A 454 -5.32 11.97 -0.94
C GLU A 454 -6.19 11.98 -2.21
N ILE A 455 -7.38 11.37 -2.17
CA ILE A 455 -8.36 11.44 -3.26
C ILE A 455 -8.72 12.89 -3.58
N ARG A 456 -8.97 13.73 -2.57
CA ARG A 456 -9.27 15.15 -2.76
C ARG A 456 -8.14 15.88 -3.46
N LYS A 457 -6.88 15.66 -3.03
CA LYS A 457 -5.69 16.24 -3.67
C LYS A 457 -5.55 15.78 -5.13
N LEU A 458 -5.71 14.47 -5.36
CA LEU A 458 -5.63 13.89 -6.71
C LEU A 458 -6.76 14.39 -7.62
N ARG A 459 -7.99 14.49 -7.12
CA ARG A 459 -9.11 15.08 -7.87
C ARG A 459 -8.80 16.49 -8.33
N ALA A 460 -8.24 17.35 -7.45
CA ALA A 460 -7.82 18.69 -7.81
C ALA A 460 -6.74 18.69 -8.89
N GLN A 461 -5.73 17.84 -8.74
CA GLN A 461 -4.66 17.68 -9.73
C GLN A 461 -5.19 17.20 -11.08
N LEU A 462 -6.04 16.18 -11.10
CA LEU A 462 -6.63 15.66 -12.34
C LEU A 462 -7.56 16.67 -13.01
N THR A 463 -8.34 17.44 -12.25
CA THR A 463 -9.17 18.53 -12.79
C THR A 463 -8.32 19.57 -13.50
N ASN A 464 -7.21 19.98 -12.88
CA ASN A 464 -6.25 20.90 -13.51
C ASN A 464 -5.64 20.30 -14.77
N SER A 465 -5.24 19.02 -14.74
CA SER A 465 -4.68 18.32 -15.89
C SER A 465 -5.68 18.20 -17.04
N VAL A 466 -6.96 17.91 -16.76
CA VAL A 466 -8.03 17.87 -17.77
C VAL A 466 -8.19 19.23 -18.44
N ASN A 467 -8.24 20.31 -17.65
CA ASN A 467 -8.38 21.67 -18.18
C ASN A 467 -7.14 22.13 -18.98
N LEU A 468 -5.94 21.61 -18.66
CA LEU A 468 -4.73 21.86 -19.44
C LEU A 468 -4.72 21.08 -20.77
N VAL A 469 -5.25 19.86 -20.78
CA VAL A 469 -5.34 19.03 -21.98
C VAL A 469 -6.44 19.53 -22.93
N ASN A 470 -7.56 19.97 -22.36
CA ASN A 470 -8.71 20.50 -23.09
C ASN A 470 -9.19 21.80 -22.43
N ALA A 471 -8.75 22.93 -22.96
CA ALA A 471 -9.07 24.25 -22.43
C ALA A 471 -10.58 24.58 -22.48
N ASP A 472 -11.33 23.94 -23.35
CA ASP A 472 -12.79 24.13 -23.48
C ASP A 472 -13.57 23.33 -22.42
N ALA A 473 -12.96 22.37 -21.75
CA ALA A 473 -13.64 21.50 -20.80
C ALA A 473 -14.16 22.26 -19.57
N LYS A 474 -13.40 23.27 -19.07
CA LYS A 474 -13.73 24.14 -17.92
C LYS A 474 -14.33 23.40 -16.74
N VAL A 475 -13.77 22.21 -16.45
CA VAL A 475 -14.23 21.37 -15.34
C VAL A 475 -13.90 22.05 -14.03
N MET A 476 -14.89 22.08 -13.12
CA MET A 476 -14.72 22.60 -11.77
C MET A 476 -14.92 21.49 -10.75
N LEU A 477 -14.20 21.57 -9.64
CA LEU A 477 -14.41 20.67 -8.51
C LEU A 477 -15.76 20.99 -7.85
N ASN A 478 -16.71 20.08 -7.97
CA ASN A 478 -18.00 20.19 -7.33
C ASN A 478 -18.05 19.31 -6.08
N PRO A 479 -18.10 19.87 -4.87
CA PRO A 479 -18.27 19.09 -3.64
C PRO A 479 -19.68 18.51 -3.48
N ARG A 480 -20.66 18.99 -4.27
CA ARG A 480 -22.05 18.57 -4.23
C ARG A 480 -22.48 17.89 -5.52
N MET A 481 -21.72 16.87 -5.94
CA MET A 481 -22.09 16.10 -7.14
C MET A 481 -23.45 15.42 -6.95
N ASN A 482 -24.34 15.64 -7.91
CA ASN A 482 -25.59 14.89 -7.97
C ASN A 482 -25.34 13.42 -8.31
N PRO A 483 -26.19 12.49 -7.90
CA PRO A 483 -26.12 11.11 -8.38
C PRO A 483 -26.21 11.04 -9.90
N PRO A 484 -25.43 10.18 -10.57
CA PRO A 484 -25.47 10.06 -12.02
C PRO A 484 -26.83 9.53 -12.49
N SER A 485 -27.33 10.06 -13.61
CA SER A 485 -28.53 9.59 -14.27
C SER A 485 -28.33 8.18 -14.86
N PRO A 486 -29.40 7.44 -15.22
CA PRO A 486 -29.27 6.13 -15.89
C PRO A 486 -28.44 6.16 -17.17
N ALA A 487 -28.56 7.22 -17.99
CA ALA A 487 -27.74 7.43 -19.18
C ALA A 487 -26.26 7.61 -18.81
N GLN A 488 -25.96 8.42 -17.80
CA GLN A 488 -24.61 8.62 -17.29
C GLN A 488 -24.04 7.34 -16.68
N CYS A 489 -24.84 6.54 -15.96
CA CYS A 489 -24.40 5.23 -15.47
C CYS A 489 -24.01 4.28 -16.63
N MET A 490 -24.73 4.33 -17.75
CA MET A 490 -24.38 3.56 -18.95
C MET A 490 -23.07 4.07 -19.55
N ALA A 491 -22.93 5.38 -19.75
CA ALA A 491 -21.70 5.98 -20.25
C ALA A 491 -20.48 5.68 -19.36
N LEU A 492 -20.64 5.77 -18.04
CA LEU A 492 -19.58 5.44 -17.09
C LEU A 492 -19.12 3.98 -17.21
N ARG A 493 -20.05 3.02 -17.38
CA ARG A 493 -19.70 1.61 -17.64
C ARG A 493 -18.87 1.45 -18.92
N GLN A 494 -19.25 2.14 -20.00
CA GLN A 494 -18.52 2.11 -21.27
C GLN A 494 -17.14 2.73 -21.12
N ILE A 495 -17.00 3.83 -20.40
CA ILE A 495 -15.74 4.49 -20.11
C ILE A 495 -14.84 3.57 -19.29
N CYS A 496 -15.36 2.97 -18.21
CA CYS A 496 -14.60 2.01 -17.40
C CYS A 496 -14.15 0.80 -18.23
N LEU A 497 -15.04 0.22 -19.05
CA LEU A 497 -14.69 -0.88 -19.94
C LEU A 497 -13.58 -0.48 -20.93
N SER A 498 -13.62 0.72 -21.47
CA SER A 498 -12.60 1.19 -22.42
C SER A 498 -11.20 1.29 -21.82
N GLY A 499 -11.10 1.69 -20.55
CA GLY A 499 -9.84 1.74 -19.82
C GLY A 499 -9.37 0.38 -19.32
N LEU A 500 -10.32 -0.47 -18.88
CA LEU A 500 -10.05 -1.83 -18.39
C LEU A 500 -10.19 -2.88 -19.49
N CYS A 501 -9.96 -2.51 -20.75
CA CYS A 501 -9.99 -3.44 -21.87
C CYS A 501 -9.01 -4.61 -21.61
N GLY A 502 -9.48 -5.83 -21.86
CA GLY A 502 -8.73 -7.07 -21.52
C GLY A 502 -8.92 -7.58 -20.09
N HIS A 503 -9.44 -6.77 -19.17
CA HIS A 503 -9.82 -7.18 -17.81
C HIS A 503 -11.32 -7.47 -17.75
N VAL A 504 -11.75 -8.46 -18.53
CA VAL A 504 -13.15 -8.90 -18.62
C VAL A 504 -13.21 -10.38 -18.25
N ALA A 505 -14.18 -10.73 -17.43
CA ALA A 505 -14.46 -12.11 -17.09
C ALA A 505 -15.94 -12.45 -17.33
N ARG A 506 -16.18 -13.65 -17.80
CA ARG A 506 -17.51 -14.21 -18.03
C ARG A 506 -17.80 -15.30 -17.01
N LYS A 507 -19.00 -15.30 -16.47
CA LYS A 507 -19.47 -16.33 -15.55
C LYS A 507 -19.40 -17.69 -16.22
N SER A 508 -18.71 -18.64 -15.58
CA SER A 508 -18.58 -19.99 -16.07
C SER A 508 -19.93 -20.72 -15.97
N PRO A 509 -20.28 -21.60 -16.93
CA PRO A 509 -21.47 -22.45 -16.80
C PRO A 509 -21.39 -23.24 -15.49
N ALA A 510 -22.55 -23.39 -14.82
CA ALA A 510 -22.63 -24.18 -13.61
C ALA A 510 -22.27 -25.65 -13.93
N GLY A 511 -21.08 -26.06 -13.56
CA GLY A 511 -20.65 -27.44 -13.60
C GLY A 511 -20.99 -28.16 -12.29
N ASN A 512 -20.87 -29.50 -12.28
CA ASN A 512 -21.09 -30.33 -11.08
C ASN A 512 -19.96 -30.22 -10.03
N ASP A 513 -18.94 -29.40 -10.29
CA ASP A 513 -17.81 -29.22 -9.39
C ASP A 513 -18.11 -28.15 -8.32
N PRO A 514 -18.22 -28.52 -7.03
CA PRO A 514 -18.47 -27.58 -5.96
C PRO A 514 -17.39 -26.48 -5.83
N GLN A 515 -16.14 -26.78 -6.21
CA GLN A 515 -15.04 -25.83 -6.15
C GLN A 515 -15.15 -24.74 -7.21
N ARG A 516 -15.87 -24.96 -8.30
CA ARG A 516 -16.14 -24.02 -9.39
C ARG A 516 -17.46 -23.28 -9.26
N LYS A 517 -18.15 -23.43 -8.15
CA LYS A 517 -19.39 -22.69 -7.90
C LYS A 517 -19.09 -21.19 -7.92
N ASN A 518 -19.85 -20.44 -8.73
CA ASN A 518 -19.68 -19.00 -8.94
C ASN A 518 -18.33 -18.57 -9.55
N ALA A 519 -17.65 -19.47 -10.25
CA ALA A 519 -16.42 -19.16 -10.96
C ALA A 519 -16.69 -18.35 -12.24
N TYR A 520 -15.69 -17.57 -12.63
CA TYR A 520 -15.63 -16.82 -13.87
C TYR A 520 -14.41 -17.27 -14.69
N SER A 521 -14.52 -17.18 -16.00
CA SER A 521 -13.41 -17.35 -16.94
C SER A 521 -12.93 -15.97 -17.38
N SER A 522 -11.67 -15.66 -17.14
CA SER A 522 -11.03 -14.43 -17.58
C SER A 522 -10.44 -14.59 -18.97
N MET A 523 -10.28 -13.49 -19.71
CA MET A 523 -9.60 -13.48 -21.01
C MET A 523 -8.08 -13.64 -20.89
N SER A 524 -7.52 -13.40 -19.72
CA SER A 524 -6.07 -13.39 -19.46
C SER A 524 -5.56 -14.64 -18.73
N LEU A 525 -6.45 -15.48 -18.21
CA LEU A 525 -6.12 -16.64 -17.37
C LEU A 525 -6.96 -17.84 -17.74
N ASP A 526 -6.33 -19.02 -17.77
CA ASP A 526 -7.02 -20.30 -17.95
C ASP A 526 -7.65 -20.82 -16.65
N GLU A 527 -7.17 -20.31 -15.50
CA GLU A 527 -7.66 -20.67 -14.18
C GLU A 527 -8.96 -19.93 -13.83
N PRO A 528 -9.86 -20.57 -13.06
CA PRO A 528 -11.09 -19.93 -12.62
C PRO A 528 -10.82 -18.77 -11.66
N VAL A 529 -11.48 -17.64 -11.90
CA VAL A 529 -11.41 -16.45 -11.04
C VAL A 529 -12.75 -16.20 -10.36
N PHE A 530 -12.75 -15.53 -9.23
CA PHE A 530 -13.94 -15.31 -8.42
C PHE A 530 -14.12 -13.82 -8.12
N ILE A 531 -15.36 -13.37 -7.91
CA ILE A 531 -15.63 -12.03 -7.39
C ILE A 531 -15.22 -12.00 -5.92
N HIS A 532 -14.50 -10.95 -5.50
CA HIS A 532 -14.07 -10.81 -4.11
C HIS A 532 -15.30 -10.66 -3.17
N PRO A 533 -15.31 -11.27 -1.96
CA PRO A 533 -16.43 -11.21 -1.03
C PRO A 533 -16.84 -9.78 -0.62
N SER A 534 -15.89 -8.83 -0.58
CA SER A 534 -16.18 -7.42 -0.26
C SER A 534 -16.79 -6.62 -1.41
N SER A 535 -16.86 -7.17 -2.64
CA SER A 535 -17.43 -6.49 -3.80
C SER A 535 -18.94 -6.37 -3.69
N ALA A 536 -19.47 -5.23 -4.15
CA ALA A 536 -20.91 -5.01 -4.27
C ALA A 536 -21.62 -6.01 -5.22
N LEU A 537 -20.87 -6.64 -6.13
CA LEU A 537 -21.37 -7.61 -7.10
C LEU A 537 -21.31 -9.06 -6.61
N PHE A 538 -20.75 -9.32 -5.42
CA PHE A 538 -20.55 -10.68 -4.91
C PHE A 538 -21.83 -11.52 -4.81
N GLU A 539 -22.95 -10.89 -4.39
CA GLU A 539 -24.27 -11.56 -4.30
C GLU A 539 -25.05 -11.50 -5.63
N VAL A 540 -24.73 -10.55 -6.52
CA VAL A 540 -25.45 -10.31 -7.78
C VAL A 540 -25.04 -11.31 -8.85
N LEU A 541 -23.76 -11.66 -8.90
CA LEU A 541 -23.16 -12.63 -9.83
C LEU A 541 -23.56 -12.40 -11.30
N PRO A 542 -23.28 -11.22 -11.89
CA PRO A 542 -23.63 -10.90 -13.27
C PRO A 542 -22.93 -11.82 -14.27
N GLU A 543 -23.45 -11.92 -15.50
CA GLU A 543 -22.84 -12.77 -16.55
C GLU A 543 -21.45 -12.29 -16.98
N TYR A 544 -21.25 -10.97 -17.06
CA TYR A 544 -19.95 -10.36 -17.38
C TYR A 544 -19.55 -9.36 -16.32
N VAL A 545 -18.26 -9.36 -15.97
CA VAL A 545 -17.64 -8.41 -15.03
C VAL A 545 -16.41 -7.82 -15.67
N ILE A 546 -16.15 -6.54 -15.39
CA ILE A 546 -14.85 -5.91 -15.57
C ILE A 546 -14.18 -5.80 -14.20
N TYR A 547 -12.87 -5.93 -14.16
CA TYR A 547 -12.12 -5.89 -12.92
C TYR A 547 -10.83 -5.04 -13.08
N GLN A 548 -10.36 -4.47 -11.99
CA GLN A 548 -9.13 -3.69 -11.96
C GLN A 548 -7.90 -4.60 -11.98
N GLU A 549 -7.91 -5.61 -11.13
CA GLU A 549 -6.80 -6.56 -10.98
C GLU A 549 -7.30 -7.90 -10.43
N ILE A 550 -6.45 -8.93 -10.56
CA ILE A 550 -6.66 -10.23 -9.93
C ILE A 550 -5.63 -10.37 -8.82
N VAL A 551 -6.10 -10.73 -7.63
CA VAL A 551 -5.27 -10.94 -6.45
C VAL A 551 -5.38 -12.39 -6.01
N GLU A 552 -4.24 -13.05 -5.82
CA GLU A 552 -4.15 -14.40 -5.30
C GLU A 552 -4.10 -14.36 -3.77
N THR A 553 -5.09 -15.01 -3.15
CA THR A 553 -5.12 -15.29 -1.70
C THR A 553 -5.39 -16.77 -1.50
N SER A 554 -6.52 -17.17 -0.91
CA SER A 554 -6.99 -18.57 -0.91
C SER A 554 -7.46 -19.04 -2.29
N LYS A 555 -7.92 -18.09 -3.13
CA LYS A 555 -8.33 -18.26 -4.53
C LYS A 555 -7.87 -17.03 -5.33
N LEU A 556 -8.08 -17.08 -6.64
CA LEU A 556 -7.88 -15.92 -7.52
C LEU A 556 -9.12 -15.03 -7.49
N TYR A 557 -9.04 -13.88 -6.81
CA TYR A 557 -10.14 -12.95 -6.69
C TYR A 557 -9.99 -11.73 -7.60
N MET A 558 -11.07 -11.36 -8.27
CA MET A 558 -11.20 -10.12 -9.02
C MET A 558 -11.52 -8.97 -8.08
N LYS A 559 -10.74 -7.90 -8.13
CA LYS A 559 -10.92 -6.64 -7.39
C LYS A 559 -11.31 -5.50 -8.35
N GLY A 560 -12.20 -4.58 -7.94
CA GLY A 560 -12.50 -3.36 -8.67
C GLY A 560 -13.95 -3.15 -9.03
#